data_82ee0b68f78c5a629e353a3e2b45e057
#
_entry.id   82ee0b68f78c5a629e353a3e2b45e057
#
_cell.length_a   1.000
_cell.length_b   1.000
_cell.length_c   1.000
_cell.angle_alpha   90.00
_cell.angle_beta   90.00
_cell.angle_gamma   90.00
#
_symmetry.space_group_name_H-M   'P 1'
#
loop_
_entity.id
_entity.type
_entity.pdbx_description
1 polymer ?
#
loop_
_entity_poly.entity_id
_entity_poly.type
_entity_poly.pdbx_seq_one_letter_code
_entity_poly.pdbx_strand_id
1 'polypeptide(L)'
;VEKYLHHYAEPEILALDGLPDQLSWENVMVIPACNESSGFLRTPPPCDGRSLMILVINESVTAARNVSLRNQALATAVQERFDRLWQAAPGSGLSLWRDPLAARDVLLVDRFTQDRQLPAKGGVGFARKIGADLALSLIHQQRISSTWIHCTDADVSLPQTYFRSSNKLPVTEQKVSALIYPFSHCDVQERAESSEVIEATQLYELSLRYYVAGMKFAHSPYAFHTIGSTMAVNAIHYAKVRGFPKRAAG
;
A
#
# COMPACT_ATOMS: atom_id res chain seq x y z
N VAL A 1 -16.57 -10.83 -6.51
CA VAL A 1 -15.20 -10.97 -6.00
C VAL A 1 -14.60 -12.28 -6.49
N GLU A 2 -15.24 -13.44 -6.30
CA GLU A 2 -14.73 -14.76 -6.69
C GLU A 2 -14.22 -14.83 -8.14
N LYS A 3 -15.04 -14.36 -9.10
CA LYS A 3 -14.62 -14.30 -10.51
C LYS A 3 -13.33 -13.49 -10.70
N TYR A 4 -13.15 -12.41 -9.93
CA TYR A 4 -11.94 -11.61 -9.97
C TYR A 4 -10.74 -12.39 -9.44
N LEU A 5 -10.86 -12.98 -8.25
CA LEU A 5 -9.79 -13.74 -7.61
C LEU A 5 -9.34 -14.92 -8.50
N HIS A 6 -10.28 -15.56 -9.18
CA HIS A 6 -9.96 -16.70 -10.04
C HIS A 6 -9.30 -16.31 -11.38
N HIS A 7 -9.66 -15.17 -11.98
CA HIS A 7 -9.25 -14.87 -13.37
C HIS A 7 -8.34 -13.65 -13.53
N TYR A 8 -8.29 -12.75 -12.53
CA TYR A 8 -7.63 -11.45 -12.68
C TYR A 8 -6.64 -11.12 -11.55
N ALA A 9 -6.73 -11.80 -10.41
CA ALA A 9 -5.80 -11.60 -9.31
C ALA A 9 -4.41 -12.15 -9.64
N GLU A 10 -3.41 -11.57 -9.00
CA GLU A 10 -2.03 -12.04 -9.13
C GLU A 10 -1.85 -13.38 -8.40
N PRO A 11 -0.94 -14.23 -8.88
CA PRO A 11 -0.77 -15.60 -8.38
C PRO A 11 -0.34 -15.66 -6.90
N GLU A 12 0.17 -14.58 -6.34
CA GLU A 12 0.57 -14.50 -4.94
C GLU A 12 -0.57 -14.83 -3.96
N ILE A 13 -1.83 -14.63 -4.35
CA ILE A 13 -2.98 -14.99 -3.51
C ILE A 13 -3.02 -16.49 -3.18
N LEU A 14 -2.49 -17.35 -4.08
CA LEU A 14 -2.42 -18.79 -3.86
C LEU A 14 -1.42 -19.17 -2.76
N ALA A 15 -0.45 -18.31 -2.51
CA ALA A 15 0.53 -18.52 -1.45
C ALA A 15 0.00 -18.22 -0.04
N LEU A 16 -1.24 -17.71 0.09
CA LEU A 16 -1.92 -17.54 1.38
C LEU A 16 -2.43 -18.87 1.94
N ASP A 17 -2.40 -19.95 1.16
CA ASP A 17 -2.75 -21.28 1.64
C ASP A 17 -1.83 -21.66 2.83
N GLY A 18 -2.43 -22.17 3.89
CA GLY A 18 -1.71 -22.49 5.13
C GLY A 18 -1.45 -21.30 6.06
N LEU A 19 -1.97 -20.12 5.75
CA LEU A 19 -1.98 -19.01 6.72
C LEU A 19 -2.87 -19.38 7.92
N PRO A 20 -2.37 -19.32 9.19
CA PRO A 20 -3.10 -19.79 10.36
C PRO A 20 -4.50 -19.16 10.52
N ASP A 21 -5.54 -19.97 10.71
CA ASP A 21 -6.95 -19.54 10.68
C ASP A 21 -7.32 -18.55 11.80
N GLN A 22 -6.65 -18.62 12.94
CA GLN A 22 -6.90 -17.74 14.09
C GLN A 22 -6.47 -16.29 13.88
N LEU A 23 -5.76 -15.98 12.80
CA LEU A 23 -5.27 -14.62 12.53
C LEU A 23 -6.36 -13.82 11.82
N SER A 24 -6.68 -12.65 12.37
CA SER A 24 -7.62 -11.70 11.77
C SER A 24 -7.21 -10.26 12.07
N TRP A 25 -7.68 -9.33 11.24
CA TRP A 25 -7.33 -7.91 11.31
C TRP A 25 -8.55 -7.03 11.08
N GLU A 26 -8.56 -5.85 11.65
CA GLU A 26 -9.60 -4.87 11.40
C GLU A 26 -9.38 -4.12 10.10
N ASN A 27 -8.16 -3.69 9.85
CA ASN A 27 -7.81 -2.87 8.70
C ASN A 27 -6.61 -3.45 7.96
N VAL A 28 -6.50 -3.12 6.68
CA VAL A 28 -5.36 -3.46 5.82
C VAL A 28 -4.81 -2.24 5.12
N MET A 29 -3.49 -2.19 5.02
CA MET A 29 -2.74 -1.16 4.29
C MET A 29 -1.69 -1.79 3.40
N VAL A 30 -1.69 -1.44 2.13
CA VAL A 30 -0.73 -1.90 1.12
C VAL A 30 0.34 -0.84 0.92
N ILE A 31 1.58 -1.23 1.05
CA ILE A 31 2.76 -0.37 0.82
C ILE A 31 3.66 -1.04 -0.21
N PRO A 32 3.69 -0.57 -1.46
CA PRO A 32 4.76 -0.91 -2.39
C PRO A 32 6.05 -0.20 -1.96
N ALA A 33 7.17 -0.90 -1.90
CA ALA A 33 8.45 -0.33 -1.50
C ALA A 33 9.54 -0.74 -2.49
N CYS A 34 10.22 0.24 -3.08
CA CYS A 34 11.33 0.05 -3.99
C CYS A 34 12.41 1.08 -3.68
N ASN A 35 13.58 0.64 -3.24
CA ASN A 35 14.68 1.52 -2.86
C ASN A 35 14.36 2.43 -1.65
N GLU A 36 13.49 1.95 -0.75
CA GLU A 36 13.02 2.70 0.42
C GLU A 36 13.85 2.42 1.68
N SER A 37 13.86 3.39 2.59
CA SER A 37 14.44 3.21 3.92
C SER A 37 13.46 2.51 4.85
N SER A 38 13.95 1.91 5.94
CA SER A 38 13.10 1.23 6.94
C SER A 38 12.42 2.19 7.94
N GLY A 39 12.55 3.51 7.77
CA GLY A 39 12.05 4.50 8.73
C GLY A 39 10.55 4.38 9.02
N PHE A 40 9.73 4.17 8.00
CA PHE A 40 8.28 4.03 8.12
C PHE A 40 7.82 2.83 8.96
N LEU A 41 8.67 1.82 9.14
CA LEU A 41 8.36 0.69 10.00
C LEU A 41 8.27 1.08 11.48
N ARG A 42 8.80 2.24 11.88
CA ARG A 42 8.84 2.68 13.28
C ARG A 42 7.53 3.30 13.75
N THR A 43 6.78 3.91 12.85
CA THR A 43 5.57 4.67 13.16
C THR A 43 4.37 4.10 12.41
N PRO A 44 3.76 3.01 12.92
CA PRO A 44 2.56 2.49 12.31
C PRO A 44 1.41 3.49 12.47
N PRO A 45 0.50 3.59 11.49
CA PRO A 45 -0.73 4.34 11.70
C PRO A 45 -1.51 3.69 12.83
N PRO A 46 -2.02 4.49 13.78
CA PRO A 46 -2.80 3.96 14.89
C PRO A 46 -4.08 3.30 14.37
N CYS A 47 -4.43 2.21 14.99
CA CYS A 47 -5.63 1.44 14.72
C CYS A 47 -6.30 1.12 16.06
N ASP A 48 -7.64 1.14 16.11
CA ASP A 48 -8.38 0.80 17.33
C ASP A 48 -8.23 -0.71 17.65
N GLY A 49 -7.90 -1.54 16.64
CA GLY A 49 -7.57 -2.96 16.78
C GLY A 49 -6.29 -3.33 16.04
N ARG A 50 -6.17 -4.59 15.65
CA ARG A 50 -4.99 -5.07 14.92
C ARG A 50 -5.11 -4.77 13.43
N SER A 51 -4.06 -4.16 12.85
CA SER A 51 -3.96 -3.89 11.42
C SER A 51 -2.99 -4.83 10.72
N LEU A 52 -3.22 -5.07 9.42
CA LEU A 52 -2.29 -5.76 8.54
C LEU A 52 -1.62 -4.75 7.60
N MET A 53 -0.30 -4.67 7.64
CA MET A 53 0.51 -4.01 6.62
C MET A 53 0.96 -5.05 5.58
N ILE A 54 0.55 -4.91 4.33
CA ILE A 54 1.07 -5.73 3.23
C ILE A 54 2.19 -4.93 2.57
N LEU A 55 3.43 -5.32 2.88
CA LEU A 55 4.64 -4.66 2.40
C LEU A 55 5.16 -5.43 1.19
N VAL A 56 5.01 -4.84 0.00
CA VAL A 56 5.51 -5.42 -1.25
C VAL A 56 6.86 -4.80 -1.58
N ILE A 57 7.94 -5.45 -1.16
CA ILE A 57 9.29 -5.03 -1.54
C ILE A 57 9.54 -5.50 -2.97
N ASN A 58 9.75 -4.56 -3.88
CA ASN A 58 9.79 -4.86 -5.30
C ASN A 58 10.98 -4.20 -6.01
N GLU A 59 11.42 -4.83 -7.08
CA GLU A 59 12.30 -4.25 -8.07
C GLU A 59 12.06 -4.85 -9.45
N SER A 60 12.43 -4.12 -10.48
CA SER A 60 12.42 -4.63 -11.85
C SER A 60 13.65 -5.54 -12.08
N VAL A 61 13.53 -6.51 -12.98
CA VAL A 61 14.66 -7.33 -13.46
C VAL A 61 15.81 -6.49 -14.05
N THR A 62 15.55 -5.22 -14.36
CA THR A 62 16.56 -4.27 -14.86
C THR A 62 17.02 -3.27 -13.79
N ALA A 63 16.68 -3.47 -12.53
CA ALA A 63 17.06 -2.57 -11.45
C ALA A 63 18.58 -2.52 -11.24
N ALA A 64 19.06 -1.34 -10.84
CA ALA A 64 20.47 -1.17 -10.52
C ALA A 64 20.81 -1.88 -9.18
N ARG A 65 22.03 -2.34 -9.02
CA ARG A 65 22.49 -3.09 -7.83
C ARG A 65 22.26 -2.37 -6.50
N ASN A 66 22.34 -1.05 -6.47
CA ASN A 66 22.08 -0.27 -5.25
C ASN A 66 20.61 -0.39 -4.79
N VAL A 67 19.66 -0.56 -5.72
CA VAL A 67 18.23 -0.80 -5.41
C VAL A 67 18.08 -2.14 -4.72
N SER A 68 18.68 -3.21 -5.27
CA SER A 68 18.64 -4.55 -4.66
C SER A 68 19.24 -4.57 -3.25
N LEU A 69 20.35 -3.85 -3.04
CA LEU A 69 20.98 -3.74 -1.70
C LEU A 69 20.07 -3.03 -0.70
N ARG A 70 19.36 -1.96 -1.11
CA ARG A 70 18.41 -1.28 -0.23
C ARG A 70 17.17 -2.12 0.05
N ASN A 71 16.64 -2.81 -0.94
CA ASN A 71 15.52 -3.71 -0.77
C ASN A 71 15.88 -4.88 0.18
N GLN A 72 17.08 -5.41 0.05
CA GLN A 72 17.59 -6.44 0.98
C GLN A 72 17.71 -5.86 2.41
N ALA A 73 18.23 -4.66 2.57
CA ALA A 73 18.34 -4.01 3.88
C ALA A 73 16.94 -3.77 4.50
N LEU A 74 15.95 -3.37 3.71
CA LEU A 74 14.57 -3.22 4.18
C LEU A 74 13.97 -4.56 4.63
N ALA A 75 14.16 -5.63 3.85
CA ALA A 75 13.68 -6.97 4.22
C ALA A 75 14.35 -7.46 5.51
N THR A 76 15.67 -7.26 5.65
CA THR A 76 16.42 -7.57 6.87
C THR A 76 15.88 -6.79 8.07
N ALA A 77 15.60 -5.49 7.92
CA ALA A 77 15.03 -4.68 8.99
C ALA A 77 13.64 -5.18 9.47
N VAL A 78 12.83 -5.77 8.59
CA VAL A 78 11.58 -6.44 8.98
C VAL A 78 11.90 -7.68 9.81
N GLN A 79 12.85 -8.51 9.37
CA GLN A 79 13.22 -9.77 10.04
C GLN A 79 13.86 -9.55 11.42
N GLU A 80 14.62 -8.48 11.60
CA GLU A 80 15.27 -8.15 12.85
C GLU A 80 14.31 -7.51 13.87
N ARG A 81 13.32 -6.78 13.38
CA ARG A 81 12.42 -5.99 14.22
C ARG A 81 11.18 -6.74 14.66
N PHE A 82 10.70 -7.70 13.85
CA PHE A 82 9.41 -8.34 14.04
C PHE A 82 9.54 -9.85 14.27
N ASP A 83 8.59 -10.43 15.02
CA ASP A 83 8.53 -11.86 15.29
C ASP A 83 7.84 -12.59 14.13
N ARG A 84 8.49 -13.61 13.57
CA ARG A 84 7.90 -14.38 12.48
C ARG A 84 6.77 -15.28 12.97
N LEU A 85 5.55 -15.05 12.45
CA LEU A 85 4.36 -15.85 12.75
C LEU A 85 4.16 -17.00 11.76
N TRP A 86 4.48 -16.76 10.48
CA TRP A 86 4.22 -17.72 9.43
C TRP A 86 5.14 -17.49 8.23
N GLN A 87 5.40 -18.56 7.50
CA GLN A 87 6.14 -18.57 6.25
C GLN A 87 5.37 -19.41 5.25
N ALA A 88 5.11 -18.90 4.07
CA ALA A 88 4.51 -19.65 2.98
C ALA A 88 5.50 -20.67 2.40
N ALA A 89 5.00 -21.54 1.52
CA ALA A 89 5.81 -22.56 0.84
C ALA A 89 7.08 -21.96 0.21
N PRO A 90 8.19 -22.69 0.18
CA PRO A 90 9.42 -22.23 -0.46
C PRO A 90 9.17 -21.73 -1.89
N GLY A 91 9.77 -20.60 -2.25
CA GLY A 91 9.61 -19.98 -3.56
C GLY A 91 8.48 -18.97 -3.69
N SER A 92 7.48 -18.96 -2.78
CA SER A 92 6.34 -18.02 -2.84
C SER A 92 6.72 -16.57 -2.51
N GLY A 93 7.74 -16.36 -1.69
CA GLY A 93 8.18 -15.03 -1.25
C GLY A 93 7.28 -14.36 -0.21
N LEU A 94 6.32 -15.07 0.41
CA LEU A 94 5.43 -14.53 1.43
C LEU A 94 5.84 -14.98 2.84
N SER A 95 5.82 -14.02 3.78
CA SER A 95 6.01 -14.30 5.21
C SER A 95 5.25 -13.29 6.06
N LEU A 96 4.70 -13.75 7.19
CA LEU A 96 3.94 -12.92 8.12
C LEU A 96 4.74 -12.70 9.40
N TRP A 97 4.78 -11.46 9.84
CA TRP A 97 5.57 -10.98 10.96
C TRP A 97 4.71 -10.16 11.91
N ARG A 98 4.92 -10.29 13.20
CA ARG A 98 4.21 -9.54 14.25
C ARG A 98 5.07 -8.44 14.82
N ASP A 99 4.49 -7.25 14.92
CA ASP A 99 5.12 -6.16 15.66
C ASP A 99 4.94 -6.43 17.17
N PRO A 100 6.03 -6.65 17.92
CA PRO A 100 5.93 -6.91 19.36
C PRO A 100 5.52 -5.66 20.16
N LEU A 101 5.62 -4.46 19.56
CA LEU A 101 5.39 -3.18 20.23
C LEU A 101 4.09 -2.50 19.80
N ALA A 102 3.43 -3.00 18.76
CA ALA A 102 2.20 -2.37 18.21
C ALA A 102 1.17 -3.43 17.78
N ALA A 103 -0.10 -3.04 17.76
CA ALA A 103 -1.19 -3.88 17.27
C ALA A 103 -1.19 -4.00 15.73
N ARG A 104 -0.06 -4.45 15.16
CA ARG A 104 0.18 -4.55 13.74
C ARG A 104 0.87 -5.87 13.40
N ASP A 105 0.46 -6.49 12.29
CA ASP A 105 1.21 -7.55 11.64
C ASP A 105 1.67 -7.07 10.26
N VAL A 106 2.79 -7.60 9.76
CA VAL A 106 3.39 -7.25 8.47
C VAL A 106 3.43 -8.50 7.59
N LEU A 107 2.65 -8.51 6.51
CA LEU A 107 2.78 -9.50 5.44
C LEU A 107 3.84 -9.00 4.46
N LEU A 108 5.05 -9.56 4.57
CA LEU A 108 6.15 -9.26 3.66
C LEU A 108 5.98 -10.06 2.38
N VAL A 109 6.00 -9.35 1.25
CA VAL A 109 5.92 -9.91 -0.10
C VAL A 109 7.22 -9.60 -0.81
N ASP A 110 8.03 -10.62 -1.06
CA ASP A 110 9.31 -10.52 -1.74
C ASP A 110 9.13 -10.58 -3.26
N ARG A 111 9.26 -9.43 -3.92
CA ARG A 111 9.27 -9.24 -5.37
C ARG A 111 10.57 -8.56 -5.82
N PHE A 112 11.69 -8.80 -5.10
CA PHE A 112 13.00 -8.25 -5.40
C PHE A 112 14.11 -9.31 -5.46
N THR A 113 13.96 -10.44 -4.77
CA THR A 113 14.94 -11.54 -4.89
C THR A 113 14.93 -12.09 -6.31
N GLN A 114 16.08 -12.59 -6.77
CA GLN A 114 16.26 -13.20 -8.08
C GLN A 114 15.11 -14.20 -8.38
N ASP A 115 14.63 -14.20 -9.62
CA ASP A 115 13.51 -14.99 -10.13
C ASP A 115 12.11 -14.57 -9.60
N ARG A 116 12.04 -13.60 -8.67
CA ARG A 116 10.78 -13.02 -8.18
C ARG A 116 10.58 -11.55 -8.54
N GLN A 117 11.57 -10.94 -9.16
CA GLN A 117 11.53 -9.54 -9.60
C GLN A 117 10.36 -9.27 -10.55
N LEU A 118 9.92 -8.01 -10.58
CA LEU A 118 8.91 -7.58 -11.54
C LEU A 118 9.51 -7.51 -12.95
N PRO A 119 8.69 -7.71 -14.00
CA PRO A 119 9.12 -7.52 -15.38
C PRO A 119 9.69 -6.11 -15.60
N ALA A 120 10.52 -5.91 -16.63
CA ALA A 120 11.17 -4.62 -16.92
C ALA A 120 10.22 -3.42 -17.02
N LYS A 121 8.96 -3.64 -17.42
CA LYS A 121 7.90 -2.62 -17.46
C LYS A 121 7.01 -2.61 -16.20
N GLY A 122 7.30 -3.47 -15.22
CA GLY A 122 6.62 -3.51 -13.93
C GLY A 122 7.19 -2.45 -12.98
N GLY A 123 6.35 -1.87 -12.13
CA GLY A 123 6.76 -0.87 -11.15
C GLY A 123 5.73 -0.77 -10.03
N VAL A 124 5.59 0.42 -9.44
CA VAL A 124 4.74 0.66 -8.27
C VAL A 124 3.28 0.25 -8.49
N GLY A 125 2.71 0.47 -9.67
CA GLY A 125 1.33 0.05 -9.99
C GLY A 125 1.17 -1.46 -9.95
N PHE A 126 2.16 -2.22 -10.43
CA PHE A 126 2.13 -3.68 -10.35
C PHE A 126 2.31 -4.17 -8.90
N ALA A 127 3.26 -3.62 -8.14
CA ALA A 127 3.45 -3.96 -6.75
C ALA A 127 2.19 -3.63 -5.91
N ARG A 128 1.56 -2.47 -6.15
CA ARG A 128 0.30 -2.07 -5.52
C ARG A 128 -0.82 -3.06 -5.84
N LYS A 129 -0.90 -3.53 -7.11
CA LYS A 129 -1.88 -4.56 -7.50
C LYS A 129 -1.67 -5.86 -6.73
N ILE A 130 -0.44 -6.37 -6.63
CA ILE A 130 -0.13 -7.60 -5.88
C ILE A 130 -0.62 -7.46 -4.43
N GLY A 131 -0.26 -6.37 -3.77
CA GLY A 131 -0.69 -6.13 -2.39
C GLY A 131 -2.20 -5.99 -2.23
N ALA A 132 -2.87 -5.31 -3.16
CA ALA A 132 -4.32 -5.13 -3.13
C ALA A 132 -5.08 -6.43 -3.42
N ASP A 133 -4.55 -7.31 -4.27
CA ASP A 133 -5.13 -8.62 -4.53
C ASP A 133 -5.02 -9.55 -3.31
N LEU A 134 -3.90 -9.52 -2.60
CA LEU A 134 -3.73 -10.20 -1.32
C LEU A 134 -4.73 -9.66 -0.27
N ALA A 135 -4.86 -8.34 -0.17
CA ALA A 135 -5.84 -7.70 0.72
C ALA A 135 -7.27 -8.12 0.37
N LEU A 136 -7.64 -8.09 -0.92
CA LEU A 136 -8.96 -8.53 -1.39
C LEU A 136 -9.25 -9.99 -1.04
N SER A 137 -8.26 -10.88 -1.23
CA SER A 137 -8.37 -12.29 -0.89
C SER A 137 -8.65 -12.47 0.60
N LEU A 138 -7.91 -11.78 1.47
CA LEU A 138 -8.09 -11.84 2.92
C LEU A 138 -9.41 -11.22 3.39
N ILE A 139 -9.89 -10.15 2.74
CA ILE A 139 -11.24 -9.58 2.98
C ILE A 139 -12.31 -10.59 2.57
N HIS A 140 -12.16 -11.23 1.41
CA HIS A 140 -13.12 -12.23 0.93
C HIS A 140 -13.19 -13.45 1.84
N GLN A 141 -12.07 -13.88 2.42
CA GLN A 141 -11.97 -14.93 3.43
C GLN A 141 -12.44 -14.51 4.83
N GLN A 142 -12.95 -13.29 4.99
CA GLN A 142 -13.37 -12.70 6.27
C GLN A 142 -12.24 -12.62 7.33
N ARG A 143 -10.97 -12.60 6.87
CA ARG A 143 -9.80 -12.43 7.72
C ARG A 143 -9.53 -10.94 8.04
N ILE A 144 -10.07 -10.05 7.22
CA ILE A 144 -10.06 -8.60 7.42
C ILE A 144 -11.50 -8.11 7.47
N SER A 145 -11.87 -7.43 8.57
CA SER A 145 -13.24 -6.97 8.77
C SER A 145 -13.60 -5.71 8.00
N SER A 146 -12.63 -4.82 7.75
CA SER A 146 -12.82 -3.65 6.89
C SER A 146 -13.01 -4.06 5.44
N THR A 147 -13.93 -3.39 4.74
CA THR A 147 -14.12 -3.54 3.29
C THR A 147 -13.24 -2.60 2.45
N TRP A 148 -12.35 -1.87 3.09
CA TRP A 148 -11.46 -0.89 2.47
C TRP A 148 -10.04 -1.43 2.33
N ILE A 149 -9.50 -1.35 1.12
CA ILE A 149 -8.08 -1.60 0.83
C ILE A 149 -7.40 -0.23 0.82
N HIS A 150 -6.65 0.07 1.87
CA HIS A 150 -5.85 1.28 1.95
C HIS A 150 -4.53 1.07 1.21
N CYS A 151 -4.10 2.07 0.44
CA CYS A 151 -2.81 2.08 -0.24
C CYS A 151 -2.08 3.36 0.11
N THR A 152 -0.80 3.26 0.43
CA THR A 152 0.09 4.40 0.67
C THR A 152 1.50 4.08 0.21
N ASP A 153 2.30 5.11 -0.04
CA ASP A 153 3.71 4.95 -0.32
C ASP A 153 4.52 4.92 1.01
N ALA A 154 5.74 4.41 0.97
CA ALA A 154 6.56 4.19 2.17
C ALA A 154 7.08 5.49 2.82
N ASP A 155 7.15 6.58 2.06
CA ASP A 155 7.64 7.89 2.48
C ASP A 155 6.55 8.84 2.99
N VAL A 156 5.33 8.34 3.17
CA VAL A 156 4.17 9.14 3.61
C VAL A 156 3.99 9.08 5.12
N SER A 157 3.86 10.24 5.75
CA SER A 157 3.43 10.38 7.14
C SER A 157 1.91 10.36 7.25
N LEU A 158 1.36 9.37 7.93
CA LEU A 158 -0.09 9.18 8.06
C LEU A 158 -0.62 9.78 9.38
N PRO A 159 -1.79 10.46 9.37
CA PRO A 159 -2.38 11.00 10.58
C PRO A 159 -2.93 9.90 11.49
N GLN A 160 -3.03 10.19 12.79
CA GLN A 160 -3.59 9.31 13.83
C GLN A 160 -5.03 8.81 13.51
N THR A 161 -5.76 9.53 12.67
CA THR A 161 -7.15 9.23 12.32
C THR A 161 -7.29 8.51 10.98
N TYR A 162 -6.19 8.03 10.39
CA TYR A 162 -6.16 7.52 9.02
C TYR A 162 -7.26 6.47 8.74
N PHE A 163 -7.30 5.38 9.50
CA PHE A 163 -8.31 4.34 9.31
C PHE A 163 -9.72 4.75 9.76
N ARG A 164 -9.83 5.69 10.72
CA ARG A 164 -11.14 6.14 11.21
C ARG A 164 -11.99 6.84 10.14
N SER A 165 -11.35 7.43 9.15
CA SER A 165 -12.05 8.12 8.05
C SER A 165 -12.89 7.15 7.23
N SER A 166 -12.38 5.96 6.95
CA SER A 166 -13.08 4.91 6.21
C SER A 166 -14.10 4.15 7.07
N ASN A 167 -13.75 3.89 8.35
CA ASN A 167 -14.59 3.12 9.26
C ASN A 167 -15.88 3.86 9.67
N LYS A 168 -15.93 5.19 9.55
CA LYS A 168 -17.12 6.00 9.82
C LYS A 168 -18.14 6.01 8.67
N LEU A 169 -17.78 5.51 7.50
CA LEU A 169 -18.69 5.43 6.38
C LEU A 169 -19.70 4.30 6.62
N PRO A 170 -21.01 4.57 6.52
CA PRO A 170 -22.01 3.54 6.71
C PRO A 170 -21.79 2.40 5.71
N VAL A 171 -21.84 1.16 6.18
CA VAL A 171 -21.74 -0.05 5.33
C VAL A 171 -22.83 -0.06 4.23
N THR A 172 -23.92 0.65 4.45
CA THR A 172 -25.04 0.83 3.51
C THR A 172 -24.73 1.79 2.35
N GLU A 173 -23.69 2.62 2.43
CA GLU A 173 -23.26 3.47 1.33
C GLU A 173 -22.38 2.72 0.32
N GLN A 174 -22.93 1.68 -0.29
CA GLN A 174 -22.33 0.95 -1.43
C GLN A 174 -22.02 1.85 -2.65
N LYS A 175 -22.29 3.15 -2.55
CA LYS A 175 -22.05 4.13 -3.61
C LYS A 175 -20.63 4.68 -3.64
N VAL A 176 -19.88 4.60 -2.52
CA VAL A 176 -18.50 5.13 -2.44
C VAL A 176 -17.53 4.05 -2.91
N SER A 177 -16.84 4.34 -4.01
CA SER A 177 -15.90 3.40 -4.64
C SER A 177 -14.48 3.56 -4.16
N ALA A 178 -14.08 4.80 -3.86
CA ALA A 178 -12.73 5.13 -3.40
C ALA A 178 -12.75 6.37 -2.50
N LEU A 179 -11.73 6.48 -1.68
CA LEU A 179 -11.42 7.64 -0.85
C LEU A 179 -10.08 8.20 -1.27
N ILE A 180 -10.02 9.50 -1.38
CA ILE A 180 -8.78 10.26 -1.54
C ILE A 180 -8.63 11.14 -0.31
N TYR A 181 -7.39 11.38 0.09
CA TYR A 181 -7.08 12.12 1.30
C TYR A 181 -6.47 13.49 0.97
N PRO A 182 -6.74 14.52 1.78
CA PRO A 182 -5.95 15.74 1.71
C PRO A 182 -4.46 15.40 1.95
N PHE A 183 -3.57 16.09 1.27
CA PHE A 183 -2.14 15.89 1.38
C PHE A 183 -1.40 17.22 1.51
N SER A 184 -0.19 17.15 2.03
CA SER A 184 0.81 18.20 2.00
C SER A 184 2.16 17.57 1.72
N HIS A 185 2.94 18.15 0.82
CA HIS A 185 4.30 17.72 0.53
C HIS A 185 5.34 18.36 1.46
N CYS A 186 4.93 19.36 2.22
CA CYS A 186 5.81 20.07 3.14
C CYS A 186 5.50 19.65 4.57
N ASP A 187 6.28 18.75 5.12
CA ASP A 187 6.37 18.60 6.57
C ASP A 187 7.52 19.49 7.06
N VAL A 188 7.16 20.67 7.53
CA VAL A 188 8.10 21.76 7.87
C VAL A 188 8.99 21.41 9.08
N GLN A 189 8.71 20.29 9.78
CA GLN A 189 9.35 20.00 11.08
C GLN A 189 10.46 18.95 11.07
N GLU A 190 10.61 18.14 10.02
CA GLU A 190 11.53 16.99 10.10
C GLU A 190 12.66 16.93 9.06
N ARG A 191 12.73 17.79 8.06
CA ARG A 191 13.79 17.73 7.07
C ARG A 191 14.63 19.00 7.08
N ALA A 192 15.94 18.85 7.30
CA ALA A 192 16.95 19.85 7.02
C ALA A 192 17.13 20.01 5.48
N GLU A 193 16.04 20.32 4.77
CA GLU A 193 16.06 20.60 3.34
C GLU A 193 16.48 22.06 3.12
N SER A 194 17.17 22.31 2.00
CA SER A 194 17.50 23.69 1.63
C SER A 194 16.22 24.50 1.36
N SER A 195 16.26 25.81 1.59
CA SER A 195 15.11 26.70 1.33
C SER A 195 14.62 26.59 -0.12
N GLU A 196 15.51 26.31 -1.07
CA GLU A 196 15.19 26.14 -2.49
C GLU A 196 14.32 24.90 -2.75
N VAL A 197 14.60 23.79 -2.09
CA VAL A 197 13.78 22.56 -2.19
C VAL A 197 12.41 22.79 -1.60
N ILE A 198 12.31 23.45 -0.44
CA ILE A 198 11.03 23.79 0.19
C ILE A 198 10.19 24.67 -0.75
N GLU A 199 10.78 25.72 -1.32
CA GLU A 199 10.09 26.63 -2.25
C GLU A 199 9.63 25.89 -3.51
N ALA A 200 10.48 25.06 -4.11
CA ALA A 200 10.12 24.26 -5.28
C ALA A 200 8.96 23.31 -4.99
N THR A 201 8.96 22.68 -3.83
CA THR A 201 7.90 21.78 -3.37
C THR A 201 6.58 22.52 -3.16
N GLN A 202 6.62 23.73 -2.58
CA GLN A 202 5.44 24.58 -2.41
C GLN A 202 4.84 25.02 -3.76
N LEU A 203 5.70 25.41 -4.71
CA LEU A 203 5.27 25.78 -6.07
C LEU A 203 4.66 24.58 -6.80
N TYR A 204 5.23 23.40 -6.64
CA TYR A 204 4.65 22.17 -7.20
C TYR A 204 3.27 21.89 -6.60
N GLU A 205 3.11 21.94 -5.28
CA GLU A 205 1.82 21.74 -4.62
C GLU A 205 0.79 22.80 -5.06
N LEU A 206 1.20 24.06 -5.17
CA LEU A 206 0.36 25.14 -5.67
C LEU A 206 -0.12 24.85 -7.10
N SER A 207 0.76 24.36 -7.98
CA SER A 207 0.41 24.02 -9.36
C SER A 207 -0.65 22.92 -9.44
N LEU A 208 -0.55 21.88 -8.59
CA LEU A 208 -1.55 20.81 -8.50
C LEU A 208 -2.91 21.35 -8.04
N ARG A 209 -2.92 22.23 -7.03
CA ARG A 209 -4.15 22.86 -6.54
C ARG A 209 -4.77 23.77 -7.58
N TYR A 210 -3.96 24.53 -8.30
CA TYR A 210 -4.41 25.40 -9.39
C TYR A 210 -5.05 24.59 -10.53
N TYR A 211 -4.43 23.46 -10.90
CA TYR A 211 -4.98 22.55 -11.91
C TYR A 211 -6.38 22.04 -11.52
N VAL A 212 -6.55 21.58 -10.28
CA VAL A 212 -7.86 21.12 -9.79
C VAL A 212 -8.87 22.28 -9.71
N ALA A 213 -8.45 23.48 -9.34
CA ALA A 213 -9.31 24.67 -9.36
C ALA A 213 -9.80 24.98 -10.77
N GLY A 214 -8.92 24.89 -11.79
CA GLY A 214 -9.29 25.03 -13.20
C GLY A 214 -10.30 23.98 -13.66
N MET A 215 -10.12 22.72 -13.27
CA MET A 215 -11.10 21.68 -13.56
C MET A 215 -12.47 21.94 -12.89
N LYS A 216 -12.47 22.44 -11.64
CA LYS A 216 -13.72 22.86 -10.97
C LYS A 216 -14.42 23.99 -11.70
N PHE A 217 -13.67 25.00 -12.13
CA PHE A 217 -14.19 26.11 -12.92
C PHE A 217 -14.81 25.63 -14.24
N ALA A 218 -14.18 24.63 -14.89
CA ALA A 218 -14.70 23.99 -16.10
C ALA A 218 -15.83 22.97 -15.86
N HIS A 219 -16.37 22.87 -14.63
CA HIS A 219 -17.39 21.90 -14.22
C HIS A 219 -17.03 20.44 -14.53
N SER A 220 -15.75 20.10 -14.52
CA SER A 220 -15.29 18.71 -14.73
C SER A 220 -15.72 17.81 -13.56
N PRO A 221 -16.29 16.63 -13.82
CA PRO A 221 -16.59 15.66 -12.77
C PRO A 221 -15.32 15.05 -12.14
N TYR A 222 -14.15 15.30 -12.73
CA TYR A 222 -12.84 14.82 -12.26
C TYR A 222 -12.03 15.89 -11.52
N ALA A 223 -12.70 16.94 -11.02
CA ALA A 223 -12.06 18.06 -10.32
C ALA A 223 -11.67 17.69 -8.87
N PHE A 224 -10.80 16.72 -8.73
CA PHE A 224 -10.23 16.27 -7.46
C PHE A 224 -8.79 15.78 -7.66
N HIS A 225 -8.01 15.78 -6.58
CA HIS A 225 -6.66 15.25 -6.62
C HIS A 225 -6.68 13.72 -6.64
N THR A 226 -6.09 13.11 -7.65
CA THR A 226 -5.83 11.67 -7.72
C THR A 226 -4.34 11.43 -7.51
N ILE A 227 -3.88 11.55 -6.29
CA ILE A 227 -2.50 11.24 -5.95
C ILE A 227 -2.45 9.77 -5.53
N GLY A 228 -1.67 8.97 -6.26
CA GLY A 228 -1.54 7.54 -6.01
C GLY A 228 -0.86 7.19 -4.70
N SER A 229 -0.21 8.18 -4.06
CA SER A 229 0.55 7.98 -2.83
C SER A 229 -0.31 7.66 -1.60
N THR A 230 -1.59 8.07 -1.56
CA THR A 230 -2.47 7.76 -0.42
C THR A 230 -3.93 7.73 -0.86
N MET A 231 -4.52 6.54 -0.85
CA MET A 231 -5.92 6.34 -1.22
C MET A 231 -6.50 5.12 -0.50
N ALA A 232 -7.82 4.98 -0.48
CA ALA A 232 -8.48 3.72 -0.16
C ALA A 232 -9.50 3.37 -1.23
N VAL A 233 -9.61 2.08 -1.57
CA VAL A 233 -10.57 1.57 -2.53
C VAL A 233 -11.48 0.53 -1.86
N ASN A 234 -12.77 0.59 -2.19
CA ASN A 234 -13.70 -0.43 -1.71
C ASN A 234 -13.40 -1.76 -2.42
N ALA A 235 -13.26 -2.84 -1.65
CA ALA A 235 -12.87 -4.16 -2.14
C ALA A 235 -13.80 -4.70 -3.24
N ILE A 236 -15.12 -4.47 -3.13
CA ILE A 236 -16.08 -4.92 -4.14
C ILE A 236 -15.89 -4.12 -5.45
N HIS A 237 -15.70 -2.81 -5.34
CA HIS A 237 -15.50 -1.96 -6.51
C HIS A 237 -14.15 -2.19 -7.17
N TYR A 238 -13.09 -2.45 -6.37
CA TYR A 238 -11.78 -2.87 -6.86
C TYR A 238 -11.90 -4.12 -7.76
N ALA A 239 -12.63 -5.15 -7.29
CA ALA A 239 -12.86 -6.35 -8.07
C ALA A 239 -13.69 -6.08 -9.34
N LYS A 240 -14.71 -5.19 -9.28
CA LYS A 240 -15.56 -4.83 -10.44
C LYS A 240 -14.79 -4.16 -11.57
N VAL A 241 -13.81 -3.30 -11.23
CA VAL A 241 -12.97 -2.61 -12.24
C VAL A 241 -11.75 -3.42 -12.68
N ARG A 242 -11.61 -4.66 -12.21
CA ARG A 242 -10.51 -5.59 -12.49
C ARG A 242 -9.17 -5.17 -11.89
N GLY A 243 -9.23 -4.52 -10.74
CA GLY A 243 -8.03 -4.16 -9.97
C GLY A 243 -7.24 -2.99 -10.51
N PHE A 244 -6.09 -2.73 -9.92
CA PHE A 244 -5.17 -1.71 -10.40
C PHE A 244 -4.47 -2.14 -11.70
N PRO A 245 -4.12 -1.19 -12.59
CA PRO A 245 -3.36 -1.49 -13.79
C PRO A 245 -1.88 -1.79 -13.45
N LYS A 246 -1.29 -2.74 -14.17
CA LYS A 246 0.13 -3.13 -14.01
C LYS A 246 1.06 -2.13 -14.72
N ARG A 247 1.05 -0.87 -14.31
CA ARG A 247 1.89 0.17 -14.93
C ARG A 247 3.15 0.42 -14.10
N ALA A 248 4.18 0.95 -14.75
CA ALA A 248 5.43 1.35 -14.08
C ALA A 248 5.20 2.51 -13.10
N ALA A 249 4.38 3.49 -13.50
CA ALA A 249 3.86 4.54 -12.63
C ALA A 249 2.41 4.21 -12.27
N GLY A 250 2.08 4.34 -10.99
CA GLY A 250 0.76 4.05 -10.42
C GLY A 250 -0.28 5.10 -10.73
#